data_469092e45204b67b936638b8c5097a64
#
_entry.id   469092e45204b67b936638b8c5097a64
#
_cell.length_a   1.000
_cell.length_b   1.000
_cell.length_c   1.000
_cell.angle_alpha   90.00
_cell.angle_beta   90.00
_cell.angle_gamma   90.00
#
_symmetry.space_group_name_H-M   'P 1'
#
loop_
_entity.id
_entity.type
_entity.pdbx_description
1 polymer ?
#
loop_
_entity_poly.entity_id
_entity_poly.type
_entity_poly.pdbx_seq_one_letter_code
_entity_poly.pdbx_strand_id
1 'polypeptide(L)'
;MTTFADLNLHERLIKALGELEITTPTPVQASAIPEALAGHDLRVVARTGSGKTAAFMLPLLHQLLQHSRPRTDTRALILLPTRELAQQTLKQVEALGRYTFIKAELITGGEDFKVQAAKMRKNPEILIGTPGRLIEHLEAGNLRLQDLEMLVLDESDRMLDMGFSDDVLRLAAECRAERQTLLFSATSGGNAMEKMVASTLRAPKSLMLDSVRDLNESVVQQVITADDVKHKERLVQWLLANETYDKAVVFTNTREQADRLGGVLVASNLKVFVLHGEKDQKDRKLAMDRLKAGAVKVLVATDVAARGIHVDGLDLVINFDMPRSGDEYVHRIGRTGRVGGEGTAISLIAAHEWNLMASIQRYLRQNFEYRLIEALKGNFLGPKNLKSNGKAAGSKKKKMKKKADAKKGKKPAKKKVVAKKNSRTNKPVPDTNSGFATVKKRKNPGPID
;
A
#
# COMPACT_ATOMS: atom_id res chain seq x y z
N MET A 1 21.22 21.03 17.84
CA MET A 1 20.02 20.24 17.42
C MET A 1 18.94 21.23 17.07
N THR A 2 18.29 21.07 15.93
CA THR A 2 17.18 21.92 15.51
C THR A 2 15.98 21.66 16.40
N THR A 3 15.33 22.68 16.91
CA THR A 3 14.07 22.57 17.68
C THR A 3 12.88 22.97 16.80
N PHE A 4 11.66 22.69 17.23
CA PHE A 4 10.47 23.18 16.50
C PHE A 4 10.34 24.71 16.51
N ALA A 5 10.90 25.38 17.51
CA ALA A 5 10.95 26.84 17.57
C ALA A 5 11.82 27.43 16.42
N ASP A 6 12.89 26.72 16.01
CA ASP A 6 13.77 27.12 14.91
C ASP A 6 13.10 26.98 13.54
N LEU A 7 11.96 26.27 13.43
CA LEU A 7 11.24 26.02 12.19
C LEU A 7 10.23 27.13 11.84
N ASN A 8 10.19 28.24 12.58
CA ASN A 8 9.28 29.37 12.36
C ASN A 8 7.79 29.01 12.28
N LEU A 9 7.36 28.01 13.04
CA LEU A 9 5.96 27.62 13.13
C LEU A 9 5.15 28.64 13.95
N HIS A 10 3.84 28.73 13.68
CA HIS A 10 2.94 29.58 14.44
C HIS A 10 2.96 29.21 15.93
N GLU A 11 2.94 30.19 16.83
CA GLU A 11 3.04 30.03 18.30
C GLU A 11 2.04 29.03 18.89
N ARG A 12 0.79 29.02 18.35
CA ARG A 12 -0.25 28.07 18.77
C ARG A 12 0.11 26.61 18.48
N LEU A 13 0.86 26.34 17.43
CA LEU A 13 1.36 25.01 17.10
C LEU A 13 2.53 24.61 18.01
N ILE A 14 3.42 25.54 18.31
CA ILE A 14 4.51 25.32 19.28
C ILE A 14 3.93 24.98 20.65
N LYS A 15 2.88 25.71 21.08
CA LYS A 15 2.17 25.41 22.32
C LYS A 15 1.58 24.01 22.34
N ALA A 16 0.91 23.59 21.25
CA ALA A 16 0.34 22.26 21.13
C ALA A 16 1.41 21.16 21.18
N LEU A 17 2.54 21.35 20.51
CA LEU A 17 3.68 20.44 20.52
C LEU A 17 4.27 20.29 21.93
N GLY A 18 4.40 21.40 22.70
CA GLY A 18 4.86 21.37 24.07
C GLY A 18 3.97 20.54 25.01
N GLU A 19 2.63 20.65 24.87
CA GLU A 19 1.71 19.83 25.66
C GLU A 19 1.68 18.35 25.26
N LEU A 20 2.07 18.05 24.03
CA LEU A 20 2.22 16.66 23.53
C LEU A 20 3.61 16.09 23.85
N GLU A 21 4.46 16.85 24.56
CA GLU A 21 5.84 16.49 24.89
C GLU A 21 6.71 16.22 23.65
N ILE A 22 6.34 16.79 22.49
CA ILE A 22 7.06 16.67 21.22
C ILE A 22 8.02 17.87 21.11
N THR A 23 9.24 17.70 21.57
CA THR A 23 10.21 18.81 21.68
C THR A 23 11.19 18.89 20.53
N THR A 24 11.56 17.75 19.94
CA THR A 24 12.59 17.66 18.91
C THR A 24 12.01 17.12 17.61
N PRO A 25 12.20 17.81 16.47
CA PRO A 25 11.75 17.32 15.19
C PRO A 25 12.54 16.09 14.75
N THR A 26 11.83 15.12 14.18
CA THR A 26 12.48 13.98 13.51
C THR A 26 13.20 14.45 12.24
N PRO A 27 14.13 13.64 11.68
CA PRO A 27 14.81 14.01 10.43
C PRO A 27 13.87 14.38 9.28
N VAL A 28 12.73 13.67 9.14
CA VAL A 28 11.76 14.00 8.11
C VAL A 28 11.05 15.32 8.38
N GLN A 29 10.75 15.63 9.62
CA GLN A 29 10.13 16.90 10.01
C GLN A 29 11.10 18.07 9.82
N ALA A 30 12.34 17.94 10.26
CA ALA A 30 13.37 18.95 10.11
C ALA A 30 13.67 19.30 8.64
N SER A 31 13.55 18.32 7.74
CA SER A 31 13.78 18.51 6.30
C SER A 31 12.55 18.99 5.54
N ALA A 32 11.37 18.42 5.84
CA ALA A 32 10.16 18.69 5.05
C ALA A 32 9.44 19.98 5.47
N ILE A 33 9.40 20.31 6.77
CA ILE A 33 8.65 21.47 7.25
C ILE A 33 9.15 22.78 6.65
N PRO A 34 10.47 23.10 6.62
CA PRO A 34 10.95 24.35 6.04
C PRO A 34 10.63 24.48 4.55
N GLU A 35 10.74 23.39 3.81
CA GLU A 35 10.46 23.38 2.37
C GLU A 35 8.95 23.52 2.07
N ALA A 36 8.10 22.91 2.90
CA ALA A 36 6.66 23.09 2.80
C ALA A 36 6.24 24.52 3.15
N LEU A 37 6.82 25.13 4.19
CA LEU A 37 6.58 26.53 4.56
C LEU A 37 7.05 27.52 3.49
N ALA A 38 8.08 27.16 2.73
CA ALA A 38 8.54 27.92 1.57
C ALA A 38 7.60 27.81 0.33
N GLY A 39 6.53 27.03 0.42
CA GLY A 39 5.53 26.85 -0.65
C GLY A 39 5.92 25.86 -1.74
N HIS A 40 6.99 25.08 -1.57
CA HIS A 40 7.39 24.08 -2.55
C HIS A 40 6.49 22.86 -2.53
N ASP A 41 6.17 22.31 -3.70
CA ASP A 41 5.63 20.95 -3.79
C ASP A 41 6.70 19.95 -3.34
N LEU A 42 6.32 18.94 -2.55
CA LEU A 42 7.26 17.98 -2.00
C LEU A 42 6.92 16.55 -2.39
N ARG A 43 7.95 15.81 -2.76
CA ARG A 43 7.94 14.35 -2.78
C ARG A 43 8.84 13.85 -1.65
N VAL A 44 8.23 13.27 -0.63
CA VAL A 44 8.95 12.78 0.56
C VAL A 44 8.89 11.27 0.63
N VAL A 45 10.05 10.62 0.60
CA VAL A 45 10.17 9.18 0.82
C VAL A 45 10.81 8.96 2.18
N ALA A 46 10.03 8.41 3.10
CA ALA A 46 10.46 8.13 4.47
C ALA A 46 9.64 6.97 5.05
N ARG A 47 10.26 6.14 5.90
CA ARG A 47 9.63 4.96 6.50
C ARG A 47 8.37 5.28 7.31
N THR A 48 7.51 4.27 7.53
CA THR A 48 6.39 4.39 8.47
C THR A 48 6.94 4.60 9.89
N GLY A 49 6.28 5.47 10.65
CA GLY A 49 6.73 5.81 12.02
C GLY A 49 7.83 6.87 12.12
N SER A 50 8.34 7.42 10.99
CA SER A 50 9.34 8.50 10.99
C SER A 50 8.79 9.89 11.35
N GLY A 51 7.48 10.02 11.59
CA GLY A 51 6.85 11.30 11.91
C GLY A 51 6.34 12.09 10.69
N LYS A 52 6.11 11.42 9.53
CA LYS A 52 5.57 12.04 8.30
C LYS A 52 4.30 12.84 8.54
N THR A 53 3.40 12.34 9.38
CA THR A 53 2.12 12.97 9.63
C THR A 53 2.29 14.38 10.20
N ALA A 54 3.13 14.60 11.19
CA ALA A 54 3.42 15.93 11.70
C ALA A 54 4.22 16.77 10.68
N ALA A 55 5.02 16.15 9.82
CA ALA A 55 5.81 16.83 8.79
C ALA A 55 4.93 17.55 7.74
N PHE A 56 3.74 17.02 7.41
CA PHE A 56 2.80 17.73 6.54
C PHE A 56 1.74 18.54 7.31
N MET A 57 1.33 18.08 8.49
CA MET A 57 0.28 18.77 9.25
C MET A 57 0.71 20.11 9.80
N LEU A 58 1.93 20.21 10.32
CA LEU A 58 2.42 21.45 10.90
C LEU A 58 2.49 22.59 9.87
N PRO A 59 3.06 22.42 8.67
CA PRO A 59 3.02 23.46 7.65
C PRO A 59 1.60 23.73 7.13
N LEU A 60 0.74 22.71 7.01
CA LEU A 60 -0.64 22.86 6.61
C LEU A 60 -1.42 23.73 7.60
N LEU A 61 -1.37 23.40 8.88
CA LEU A 61 -2.03 24.20 9.94
C LEU A 61 -1.44 25.61 10.04
N HIS A 62 -0.12 25.75 9.88
CA HIS A 62 0.55 27.05 9.86
C HIS A 62 -0.01 27.94 8.75
N GLN A 63 -0.09 27.46 7.50
CA GLN A 63 -0.60 28.23 6.36
C GLN A 63 -2.06 28.62 6.54
N LEU A 64 -2.90 27.71 7.05
CA LEU A 64 -4.31 28.00 7.32
C LEU A 64 -4.48 29.09 8.39
N LEU A 65 -3.57 29.17 9.38
CA LEU A 65 -3.55 30.20 10.42
C LEU A 65 -3.07 31.56 9.91
N GLN A 66 -2.07 31.58 9.02
CA GLN A 66 -1.51 32.78 8.43
C GLN A 66 -2.53 33.55 7.60
N HIS A 67 -3.40 32.85 6.88
CA HIS A 67 -4.34 33.42 5.93
C HIS A 67 -5.77 32.99 6.28
N SER A 68 -6.44 33.78 7.15
CA SER A 68 -7.88 33.58 7.40
C SER A 68 -8.68 33.95 6.14
N ARG A 69 -9.46 32.99 5.63
CA ARG A 69 -10.32 33.17 4.45
C ARG A 69 -11.75 32.76 4.80
N PRO A 70 -12.56 33.69 5.37
CA PRO A 70 -13.95 33.39 5.71
C PRO A 70 -14.78 33.17 4.43
N ARG A 71 -15.75 32.25 4.51
CA ARG A 71 -16.68 31.91 3.41
C ARG A 71 -16.03 31.22 2.21
N THR A 72 -14.93 30.49 2.40
CA THR A 72 -14.36 29.60 1.39
C THR A 72 -14.90 28.19 1.56
N ASP A 73 -14.83 27.40 0.49
CA ASP A 73 -14.98 25.95 0.56
C ASP A 73 -13.74 25.33 1.26
N THR A 74 -13.60 24.02 1.23
CA THR A 74 -12.44 23.31 1.82
C THR A 74 -11.11 23.82 1.27
N ARG A 75 -10.18 24.16 2.19
CA ARG A 75 -8.86 24.74 1.86
C ARG A 75 -7.74 23.69 1.82
N ALA A 76 -7.91 22.59 2.53
CA ALA A 76 -6.94 21.50 2.55
C ALA A 76 -7.60 20.13 2.42
N LEU A 77 -7.01 19.26 1.61
CA LEU A 77 -7.45 17.87 1.42
C LEU A 77 -6.31 16.92 1.71
N ILE A 78 -6.56 15.95 2.60
CA ILE A 78 -5.60 14.90 2.94
C ILE A 78 -6.18 13.56 2.47
N LEU A 79 -5.51 12.93 1.49
CA LEU A 79 -5.88 11.64 0.95
C LEU A 79 -5.06 10.54 1.62
N LEU A 80 -5.75 9.50 2.06
CA LEU A 80 -5.15 8.30 2.68
C LEU A 80 -5.79 7.03 2.10
N PRO A 81 -5.04 5.92 2.04
CA PRO A 81 -5.54 4.68 1.43
C PRO A 81 -6.62 3.96 2.24
N THR A 82 -6.66 4.15 3.58
CA THR A 82 -7.58 3.42 4.45
C THR A 82 -8.30 4.32 5.45
N ARG A 83 -9.48 3.85 5.90
CA ARG A 83 -10.33 4.54 6.87
C ARG A 83 -9.62 4.69 8.23
N GLU A 84 -8.91 3.65 8.64
CA GLU A 84 -8.18 3.61 9.91
C GLU A 84 -7.10 4.68 9.96
N LEU A 85 -6.31 4.81 8.89
CA LEU A 85 -5.30 5.86 8.77
C LEU A 85 -5.95 7.25 8.76
N ALA A 86 -7.04 7.43 8.01
CA ALA A 86 -7.76 8.69 7.98
C ALA A 86 -8.31 9.09 9.36
N GLN A 87 -8.83 8.13 10.14
CA GLN A 87 -9.25 8.38 11.53
C GLN A 87 -8.08 8.74 12.45
N GLN A 88 -6.92 8.10 12.29
CA GLN A 88 -5.72 8.44 13.06
C GLN A 88 -5.21 9.83 12.72
N THR A 89 -5.20 10.15 11.41
CA THR A 89 -4.82 11.47 10.92
C THR A 89 -5.73 12.56 11.47
N LEU A 90 -7.06 12.34 11.51
CA LEU A 90 -7.99 13.28 12.13
C LEU A 90 -7.64 13.54 13.60
N LYS A 91 -7.40 12.50 14.40
CA LYS A 91 -7.01 12.68 15.82
C LYS A 91 -5.72 13.48 15.97
N GLN A 92 -4.75 13.29 15.06
CA GLN A 92 -3.52 14.06 15.07
C GLN A 92 -3.73 15.52 14.65
N VAL A 93 -4.60 15.78 13.66
CA VAL A 93 -5.01 17.17 13.31
C VAL A 93 -5.65 17.84 14.50
N GLU A 94 -6.58 17.18 15.19
CA GLU A 94 -7.26 17.71 16.39
C GLU A 94 -6.26 17.99 17.53
N ALA A 95 -5.30 17.09 17.74
CA ALA A 95 -4.29 17.25 18.79
C ALA A 95 -3.32 18.40 18.50
N LEU A 96 -2.75 18.47 17.27
CA LEU A 96 -1.83 19.54 16.87
C LEU A 96 -2.54 20.88 16.66
N GLY A 97 -3.79 20.83 16.19
CA GLY A 97 -4.62 22.00 15.92
C GLY A 97 -5.46 22.51 17.07
N ARG A 98 -5.34 21.94 18.28
CA ARG A 98 -6.23 22.22 19.44
C ARG A 98 -6.38 23.69 19.83
N TYR A 99 -5.42 24.53 19.51
CA TYR A 99 -5.44 25.98 19.77
C TYR A 99 -5.77 26.81 18.54
N THR A 100 -6.14 26.18 17.40
CA THR A 100 -6.24 26.88 16.11
C THR A 100 -7.66 27.24 15.70
N PHE A 101 -8.69 26.61 16.27
CA PHE A 101 -10.09 26.68 15.85
C PHE A 101 -10.34 26.16 14.42
N ILE A 102 -9.35 25.61 13.73
CA ILE A 102 -9.47 24.99 12.41
C ILE A 102 -10.30 23.72 12.53
N LYS A 103 -11.30 23.57 11.66
CA LYS A 103 -12.19 22.41 11.65
C LYS A 103 -11.73 21.41 10.60
N ALA A 104 -11.61 20.16 11.03
CA ALA A 104 -11.34 19.03 10.16
C ALA A 104 -12.48 18.02 10.19
N GLU A 105 -12.83 17.45 9.05
CA GLU A 105 -13.86 16.42 8.94
C GLU A 105 -13.36 15.19 8.19
N LEU A 106 -13.87 14.02 8.62
CA LEU A 106 -13.53 12.72 8.06
C LEU A 106 -14.56 12.28 7.02
N ILE A 107 -14.10 11.93 5.82
CA ILE A 107 -14.92 11.47 4.69
C ILE A 107 -14.40 10.11 4.21
N THR A 108 -14.97 9.04 4.73
CA THR A 108 -14.55 7.66 4.39
C THR A 108 -15.75 6.75 4.19
N GLY A 109 -15.59 5.67 3.45
CA GLY A 109 -16.66 4.69 3.32
C GLY A 109 -17.05 4.08 4.69
N GLY A 110 -18.29 3.53 4.78
CA GLY A 110 -18.81 2.88 6.00
C GLY A 110 -19.51 3.80 6.97
N GLU A 111 -19.50 5.11 6.76
CA GLU A 111 -20.38 6.08 7.39
C GLU A 111 -21.51 6.46 6.42
N ASP A 112 -22.65 6.87 6.95
CA ASP A 112 -23.79 7.28 6.13
C ASP A 112 -23.44 8.48 5.22
N PHE A 113 -23.78 8.34 3.93
CA PHE A 113 -23.44 9.31 2.90
C PHE A 113 -24.08 10.68 3.15
N LYS A 114 -25.36 10.70 3.62
CA LYS A 114 -26.09 11.96 3.89
C LYS A 114 -25.49 12.71 5.09
N VAL A 115 -25.03 11.96 6.10
CA VAL A 115 -24.33 12.52 7.25
C VAL A 115 -23.05 13.21 6.82
N GLN A 116 -22.25 12.55 5.96
CA GLN A 116 -21.02 13.14 5.42
C GLN A 116 -21.31 14.38 4.55
N ALA A 117 -22.34 14.34 3.70
CA ALA A 117 -22.77 15.50 2.94
C ALA A 117 -23.17 16.67 3.84
N ALA A 118 -23.83 16.40 4.98
CA ALA A 118 -24.18 17.44 5.97
C ALA A 118 -22.94 18.01 6.68
N LYS A 119 -21.90 17.21 6.93
CA LYS A 119 -20.62 17.67 7.47
C LYS A 119 -19.91 18.61 6.48
N MET A 120 -19.82 18.24 5.21
CA MET A 120 -19.18 19.06 4.16
C MET A 120 -19.87 20.40 3.93
N ARG A 121 -21.23 20.46 4.04
CA ARG A 121 -21.96 21.75 3.96
C ARG A 121 -21.61 22.75 5.06
N LYS A 122 -20.92 22.33 6.11
CA LYS A 122 -20.41 23.24 7.16
C LYS A 122 -19.09 23.90 6.77
N ASN A 123 -18.59 23.61 5.58
CA ASN A 123 -17.33 24.10 5.01
C ASN A 123 -16.15 23.95 5.99
N PRO A 124 -15.78 22.71 6.38
CA PRO A 124 -14.60 22.50 7.19
C PRO A 124 -13.35 22.90 6.39
N GLU A 125 -12.38 23.53 7.06
CA GLU A 125 -11.14 23.97 6.42
C GLU A 125 -10.31 22.78 5.90
N ILE A 126 -10.37 21.64 6.60
CA ILE A 126 -9.63 20.42 6.25
C ILE A 126 -10.60 19.26 6.03
N LEU A 127 -10.49 18.61 4.90
CA LEU A 127 -11.09 17.30 4.67
C LEU A 127 -10.01 16.21 4.69
N ILE A 128 -10.31 15.11 5.38
CA ILE A 128 -9.45 13.94 5.46
C ILE A 128 -10.27 12.76 4.95
N GLY A 129 -9.76 12.03 3.94
CA GLY A 129 -10.59 10.98 3.39
C GLY A 129 -9.88 9.93 2.55
N THR A 130 -10.66 8.93 2.15
CA THR A 130 -10.24 7.90 1.20
C THR A 130 -10.72 8.26 -0.21
N PRO A 131 -9.88 8.04 -1.26
CA PRO A 131 -10.19 8.50 -2.61
C PRO A 131 -11.58 8.11 -3.11
N GLY A 132 -11.95 6.83 -3.05
CA GLY A 132 -13.23 6.37 -3.59
C GLY A 132 -14.46 7.06 -2.99
N ARG A 133 -14.50 7.29 -1.64
CA ARG A 133 -15.63 7.99 -1.01
C ARG A 133 -15.68 9.47 -1.37
N LEU A 134 -14.52 10.10 -1.55
CA LEU A 134 -14.46 11.49 -2.00
C LEU A 134 -14.92 11.64 -3.44
N ILE A 135 -14.61 10.68 -4.32
CA ILE A 135 -15.14 10.61 -5.69
C ILE A 135 -16.67 10.49 -5.67
N GLU A 136 -17.25 9.63 -4.84
CA GLU A 136 -18.71 9.53 -4.71
C GLU A 136 -19.35 10.88 -4.35
N HIS A 137 -18.74 11.65 -3.42
CA HIS A 137 -19.22 12.98 -3.05
C HIS A 137 -18.96 14.04 -4.10
N LEU A 138 -17.86 13.94 -4.86
CA LEU A 138 -17.57 14.82 -5.99
C LEU A 138 -18.63 14.64 -7.09
N GLU A 139 -18.94 13.41 -7.48
CA GLU A 139 -19.96 13.07 -8.47
C GLU A 139 -21.37 13.49 -8.05
N ALA A 140 -21.65 13.43 -6.75
CA ALA A 140 -22.91 13.92 -6.18
C ALA A 140 -22.98 15.46 -6.01
N GLY A 141 -21.92 16.21 -6.35
CA GLY A 141 -21.86 17.67 -6.20
C GLY A 141 -21.77 18.17 -4.75
N ASN A 142 -21.45 17.27 -3.80
CA ASN A 142 -21.29 17.63 -2.40
C ASN A 142 -19.88 18.15 -2.06
N LEU A 143 -18.88 17.89 -2.89
CA LEU A 143 -17.49 18.26 -2.69
C LEU A 143 -17.07 19.32 -3.70
N ARG A 144 -16.48 20.41 -3.22
CA ARG A 144 -15.90 21.49 -4.02
C ARG A 144 -14.44 21.69 -3.65
N LEU A 145 -13.56 21.75 -4.63
CA LEU A 145 -12.10 21.79 -4.44
C LEU A 145 -11.44 23.01 -5.13
N GLN A 146 -12.25 23.96 -5.61
CA GLN A 146 -11.75 25.14 -6.34
C GLN A 146 -10.98 26.11 -5.41
N ASP A 147 -11.27 26.10 -4.11
CA ASP A 147 -10.57 26.94 -3.11
C ASP A 147 -9.40 26.21 -2.43
N LEU A 148 -9.09 24.98 -2.87
CA LEU A 148 -8.07 24.14 -2.22
C LEU A 148 -6.67 24.75 -2.36
N GLU A 149 -6.06 25.06 -1.23
CA GLU A 149 -4.71 25.62 -1.14
C GLU A 149 -3.65 24.55 -1.00
N MET A 150 -3.98 23.43 -0.33
CA MET A 150 -3.04 22.33 -0.10
C MET A 150 -3.68 20.96 -0.32
N LEU A 151 -3.00 20.13 -1.12
CA LEU A 151 -3.31 18.71 -1.31
C LEU A 151 -2.20 17.86 -0.69
N VAL A 152 -2.57 16.95 0.21
CA VAL A 152 -1.64 15.99 0.81
C VAL A 152 -2.02 14.58 0.35
N LEU A 153 -1.03 13.85 -0.17
CA LEU A 153 -1.13 12.44 -0.56
C LEU A 153 -0.25 11.65 0.40
N ASP A 154 -0.82 11.05 1.44
CA ASP A 154 -0.06 10.22 2.39
C ASP A 154 -0.22 8.73 2.10
N GLU A 155 0.84 7.96 2.29
CA GLU A 155 0.96 6.56 1.88
C GLU A 155 0.56 6.34 0.40
N SER A 156 1.09 7.21 -0.47
CA SER A 156 0.77 7.22 -1.90
C SER A 156 1.13 5.92 -2.62
N ASP A 157 2.19 5.23 -2.23
CA ASP A 157 2.54 3.89 -2.69
C ASP A 157 1.41 2.88 -2.42
N ARG A 158 0.79 2.95 -1.26
CA ARG A 158 -0.36 2.10 -0.92
C ARG A 158 -1.62 2.49 -1.67
N MET A 159 -1.85 3.77 -1.94
CA MET A 159 -2.97 4.19 -2.78
C MET A 159 -2.84 3.59 -4.18
N LEU A 160 -1.62 3.55 -4.74
CA LEU A 160 -1.33 2.89 -6.01
C LEU A 160 -1.57 1.38 -5.97
N ASP A 161 -1.06 0.70 -4.94
CA ASP A 161 -1.24 -0.75 -4.74
C ASP A 161 -2.72 -1.16 -4.60
N MET A 162 -3.56 -0.26 -4.06
CA MET A 162 -5.00 -0.47 -3.89
C MET A 162 -5.82 -0.08 -5.12
N GLY A 163 -5.17 0.44 -6.17
CA GLY A 163 -5.83 0.80 -7.43
C GLY A 163 -6.50 2.17 -7.41
N PHE A 164 -6.20 3.04 -6.45
CA PHE A 164 -6.78 4.39 -6.35
C PHE A 164 -6.10 5.43 -7.25
N SER A 165 -5.23 5.00 -8.19
CA SER A 165 -4.51 5.92 -9.07
C SER A 165 -5.43 6.91 -9.77
N ASP A 166 -6.47 6.39 -10.43
CA ASP A 166 -7.39 7.20 -11.23
C ASP A 166 -8.25 8.11 -10.36
N ASP A 167 -8.69 7.64 -9.18
CA ASP A 167 -9.44 8.43 -8.22
C ASP A 167 -8.62 9.63 -7.71
N VAL A 168 -7.36 9.39 -7.35
CA VAL A 168 -6.43 10.45 -6.90
C VAL A 168 -6.22 11.49 -8.00
N LEU A 169 -6.00 11.05 -9.25
CA LEU A 169 -5.80 11.94 -10.38
C LEU A 169 -7.07 12.78 -10.68
N ARG A 170 -8.25 12.18 -10.60
CA ARG A 170 -9.53 12.89 -10.75
C ARG A 170 -9.72 13.95 -9.67
N LEU A 171 -9.51 13.60 -8.40
CA LEU A 171 -9.59 14.57 -7.30
C LEU A 171 -8.58 15.70 -7.46
N ALA A 172 -7.35 15.38 -7.86
CA ALA A 172 -6.32 16.39 -8.10
C ALA A 172 -6.65 17.32 -9.27
N ALA A 173 -7.34 16.83 -10.30
CA ALA A 173 -7.76 17.64 -11.45
C ALA A 173 -8.86 18.66 -11.11
N GLU A 174 -9.70 18.36 -10.10
CA GLU A 174 -10.75 19.28 -9.62
C GLU A 174 -10.22 20.37 -8.68
N CYS A 175 -9.00 20.20 -8.18
CA CYS A 175 -8.38 21.20 -7.33
C CYS A 175 -7.84 22.38 -8.16
N ARG A 176 -7.77 23.56 -7.57
CA ARG A 176 -7.14 24.73 -8.22
C ARG A 176 -5.69 24.41 -8.64
N ALA A 177 -5.26 25.07 -9.73
CA ALA A 177 -3.94 24.82 -10.31
C ALA A 177 -2.79 25.30 -9.42
N GLU A 178 -2.98 26.41 -8.68
CA GLU A 178 -1.96 27.07 -7.86
C GLU A 178 -1.81 26.47 -6.45
N ARG A 179 -2.47 25.33 -6.17
CA ARG A 179 -2.30 24.65 -4.89
C ARG A 179 -0.87 24.17 -4.67
N GLN A 180 -0.50 24.01 -3.43
CA GLN A 180 0.69 23.23 -3.04
C GLN A 180 0.31 21.75 -2.90
N THR A 181 1.18 20.86 -3.39
CA THR A 181 0.95 19.41 -3.25
C THR A 181 2.10 18.75 -2.50
N LEU A 182 1.78 18.02 -1.43
CA LEU A 182 2.73 17.28 -0.61
C LEU A 182 2.47 15.78 -0.76
N LEU A 183 3.40 15.03 -1.34
CA LEU A 183 3.28 13.59 -1.53
C LEU A 183 4.26 12.87 -0.58
N PHE A 184 3.71 11.98 0.25
CA PHE A 184 4.44 11.15 1.19
C PHE A 184 4.29 9.67 0.83
N SER A 185 5.39 8.93 0.90
CA SER A 185 5.44 7.51 0.60
C SER A 185 6.45 6.81 1.50
N ALA A 186 6.29 5.50 1.71
CA ALA A 186 7.31 4.68 2.37
C ALA A 186 8.35 4.15 1.38
N THR A 187 8.01 4.09 0.10
CA THR A 187 8.88 3.59 -0.98
C THR A 187 9.01 4.62 -2.09
N SER A 188 10.07 4.51 -2.89
CA SER A 188 10.25 5.37 -4.07
C SER A 188 9.24 5.08 -5.18
N GLY A 189 8.58 3.90 -5.13
CA GLY A 189 7.63 3.45 -6.14
C GLY A 189 8.28 3.15 -7.50
N GLY A 190 7.45 2.70 -8.44
CA GLY A 190 7.84 2.45 -9.83
C GLY A 190 7.22 3.45 -10.80
N ASN A 191 7.06 3.04 -12.07
CA ASN A 191 6.49 3.89 -13.13
C ASN A 191 5.11 4.50 -12.78
N ALA A 192 4.29 3.81 -11.98
CA ALA A 192 2.99 4.32 -11.55
C ALA A 192 3.15 5.52 -10.60
N MET A 193 4.11 5.47 -9.67
CA MET A 193 4.44 6.59 -8.79
C MET A 193 4.98 7.79 -9.59
N GLU A 194 5.88 7.56 -10.54
CA GLU A 194 6.41 8.64 -11.39
C GLU A 194 5.28 9.33 -12.18
N LYS A 195 4.30 8.58 -12.69
CA LYS A 195 3.11 9.14 -13.34
C LYS A 195 2.27 9.98 -12.37
N MET A 196 2.03 9.49 -11.16
CA MET A 196 1.29 10.23 -10.14
C MET A 196 2.01 11.53 -9.78
N VAL A 197 3.32 11.48 -9.53
CA VAL A 197 4.14 12.67 -9.27
C VAL A 197 4.03 13.67 -10.41
N ALA A 198 4.25 13.25 -11.65
CA ALA A 198 4.20 14.14 -12.82
C ALA A 198 2.83 14.79 -13.04
N SER A 199 1.74 14.12 -12.61
CA SER A 199 0.37 14.62 -12.81
C SER A 199 -0.16 15.46 -11.65
N THR A 200 0.42 15.34 -10.44
CA THR A 200 -0.15 15.99 -9.25
C THR A 200 0.76 17.05 -8.63
N LEU A 201 2.08 17.00 -8.88
CA LEU A 201 3.07 17.93 -8.33
C LEU A 201 3.68 18.82 -9.41
N ARG A 202 4.10 20.02 -9.01
CA ARG A 202 4.75 21.02 -9.87
C ARG A 202 6.17 21.25 -9.41
N ALA A 203 7.16 20.88 -10.24
CA ALA A 203 8.59 21.00 -9.94
C ALA A 203 8.95 20.61 -8.49
N PRO A 204 8.58 19.40 -8.02
CA PRO A 204 8.67 19.05 -6.62
C PRO A 204 10.13 18.95 -6.14
N LYS A 205 10.38 19.40 -4.91
CA LYS A 205 11.58 19.01 -4.19
C LYS A 205 11.45 17.57 -3.70
N SER A 206 12.43 16.73 -4.03
CA SER A 206 12.46 15.32 -3.63
C SER A 206 13.34 15.14 -2.41
N LEU A 207 12.74 14.70 -1.30
CA LEU A 207 13.40 14.38 -0.04
C LEU A 207 13.41 12.87 0.16
N MET A 208 14.58 12.24 0.00
CA MET A 208 14.78 10.79 0.19
C MET A 208 15.51 10.60 1.51
N LEU A 209 14.76 10.46 2.61
CA LEU A 209 15.30 10.57 3.97
C LEU A 209 15.62 9.24 4.62
N ASP A 210 14.97 8.17 4.17
CA ASP A 210 15.29 6.81 4.58
C ASP A 210 15.61 5.99 3.33
N SER A 211 16.78 5.40 3.30
CA SER A 211 17.03 4.35 2.33
C SER A 211 16.33 3.06 2.81
N VAL A 212 15.95 2.19 1.89
CA VAL A 212 15.51 0.83 2.22
C VAL A 212 16.54 0.10 3.11
N ARG A 213 17.78 0.60 3.17
CA ARG A 213 18.87 0.10 4.02
C ARG A 213 18.64 0.38 5.51
N ASP A 214 18.06 1.53 5.87
CA ASP A 214 17.91 1.92 7.28
C ASP A 214 16.84 1.09 8.03
N LEU A 215 15.86 0.53 7.29
CA LEU A 215 14.95 -0.49 7.82
C LEU A 215 15.67 -1.80 8.18
N ASN A 216 16.81 -2.06 7.55
CA ASN A 216 17.55 -3.29 7.72
C ASN A 216 18.37 -3.34 9.01
N GLU A 217 18.68 -2.19 9.61
CA GLU A 217 19.50 -2.12 10.83
C GLU A 217 18.67 -2.38 12.11
N SER A 218 17.36 -2.13 12.07
CA SER A 218 16.46 -2.32 13.23
C SER A 218 15.66 -3.64 13.19
N VAL A 219 15.73 -4.42 12.10
CA VAL A 219 14.97 -5.67 11.94
C VAL A 219 15.87 -6.81 11.54
N VAL A 220 15.97 -7.83 12.40
CA VAL A 220 16.65 -9.08 12.07
C VAL A 220 15.80 -9.85 11.06
N GLN A 221 16.35 -10.08 9.86
CA GLN A 221 15.62 -10.70 8.75
C GLN A 221 16.11 -12.11 8.48
N GLN A 222 15.26 -13.10 8.76
CA GLN A 222 15.61 -14.51 8.65
C GLN A 222 14.74 -15.24 7.61
N VAL A 223 15.30 -16.30 7.02
CA VAL A 223 14.64 -17.18 6.07
C VAL A 223 14.73 -18.61 6.55
N ILE A 224 13.59 -19.31 6.57
CA ILE A 224 13.50 -20.73 6.83
C ILE A 224 12.91 -21.41 5.60
N THR A 225 13.60 -22.46 5.08
CA THR A 225 13.09 -23.23 3.95
C THR A 225 12.03 -24.24 4.39
N ALA A 226 11.02 -24.45 3.55
CA ALA A 226 9.92 -25.36 3.79
C ALA A 226 9.62 -26.22 2.55
N ASP A 227 9.18 -27.46 2.77
CA ASP A 227 8.85 -28.39 1.68
C ASP A 227 7.50 -28.05 1.03
N ASP A 228 6.49 -27.77 1.85
CA ASP A 228 5.12 -27.51 1.45
C ASP A 228 4.37 -26.64 2.49
N VAL A 229 3.08 -26.41 2.24
CA VAL A 229 2.19 -25.63 3.11
C VAL A 229 2.06 -26.25 4.51
N LYS A 230 1.93 -27.59 4.62
CA LYS A 230 1.82 -28.27 5.91
C LYS A 230 3.12 -28.16 6.72
N HIS A 231 4.26 -28.16 6.04
CA HIS A 231 5.54 -27.93 6.69
C HIS A 231 5.63 -26.47 7.21
N LYS A 232 5.20 -25.48 6.43
CA LYS A 232 5.10 -24.07 6.88
C LYS A 232 4.19 -23.93 8.12
N GLU A 233 3.04 -24.62 8.14
CA GLU A 233 2.12 -24.61 9.29
C GLU A 233 2.83 -25.09 10.58
N ARG A 234 3.57 -26.21 10.51
CA ARG A 234 4.36 -26.73 11.65
C ARG A 234 5.48 -25.76 12.07
N LEU A 235 6.14 -25.14 11.10
CA LEU A 235 7.17 -24.14 11.38
C LEU A 235 6.58 -22.92 12.11
N VAL A 236 5.41 -22.41 11.68
CA VAL A 236 4.74 -21.30 12.37
C VAL A 236 4.36 -21.68 13.81
N GLN A 237 3.78 -22.87 14.01
CA GLN A 237 3.46 -23.36 15.35
C GLN A 237 4.71 -23.41 16.25
N TRP A 238 5.81 -23.94 15.71
CA TRP A 238 7.07 -24.02 16.45
C TRP A 238 7.64 -22.62 16.78
N LEU A 239 7.65 -21.72 15.79
CA LEU A 239 8.13 -20.35 15.98
C LEU A 239 7.32 -19.63 17.05
N LEU A 240 5.98 -19.67 16.98
CA LEU A 240 5.10 -19.04 17.94
C LEU A 240 5.18 -19.64 19.34
N ALA A 241 5.66 -20.88 19.48
CA ALA A 241 5.87 -21.54 20.77
C ALA A 241 7.27 -21.29 21.37
N ASN A 242 8.28 -20.99 20.54
CA ASN A 242 9.69 -20.94 20.99
C ASN A 242 10.33 -19.55 20.85
N GLU A 243 9.76 -18.62 20.07
CA GLU A 243 10.27 -17.26 19.98
C GLU A 243 9.75 -16.41 21.15
N THR A 244 10.54 -15.41 21.53
CA THR A 244 10.12 -14.41 22.51
C THR A 244 9.43 -13.26 21.81
N TYR A 245 8.18 -13.01 22.13
CA TYR A 245 7.40 -11.88 21.62
C TYR A 245 6.22 -11.57 22.54
N ASP A 246 5.82 -10.32 22.59
CA ASP A 246 4.55 -9.91 23.19
C ASP A 246 3.44 -9.96 22.14
N LYS A 247 3.73 -9.47 20.92
CA LYS A 247 2.79 -9.42 19.80
C LYS A 247 3.46 -9.85 18.52
N ALA A 248 2.78 -10.72 17.77
CA ALA A 248 3.23 -11.22 16.49
C ALA A 248 2.17 -11.04 15.40
N VAL A 249 2.62 -10.89 14.16
CA VAL A 249 1.77 -10.97 12.98
C VAL A 249 2.28 -12.03 12.01
N VAL A 250 1.36 -12.83 11.48
CA VAL A 250 1.64 -13.85 10.46
C VAL A 250 0.94 -13.45 9.16
N PHE A 251 1.69 -13.17 8.11
CA PHE A 251 1.18 -12.73 6.82
C PHE A 251 0.93 -13.90 5.87
N THR A 252 -0.24 -13.90 5.25
CA THR A 252 -0.63 -14.81 4.16
C THR A 252 -1.08 -14.03 2.94
N ASN A 253 -0.96 -14.63 1.74
CA ASN A 253 -1.34 -13.95 0.50
C ASN A 253 -2.82 -14.09 0.14
N THR A 254 -3.55 -15.06 0.73
CA THR A 254 -4.97 -15.27 0.46
C THR A 254 -5.80 -15.39 1.73
N ARG A 255 -7.11 -15.13 1.61
CA ARG A 255 -8.08 -15.23 2.70
C ARG A 255 -8.21 -16.66 3.20
N GLU A 256 -8.34 -17.59 2.27
CA GLU A 256 -8.48 -19.02 2.54
C GLU A 256 -7.27 -19.54 3.34
N GLN A 257 -6.07 -19.06 2.99
CA GLN A 257 -4.87 -19.43 3.72
C GLN A 257 -4.83 -18.80 5.12
N ALA A 258 -5.33 -17.57 5.28
CA ALA A 258 -5.44 -16.91 6.58
C ALA A 258 -6.39 -17.66 7.52
N ASP A 259 -7.59 -18.01 7.03
CA ASP A 259 -8.58 -18.76 7.82
C ASP A 259 -8.08 -20.15 8.17
N ARG A 260 -7.49 -20.87 7.21
CA ARG A 260 -6.90 -22.20 7.42
C ARG A 260 -5.80 -22.16 8.49
N LEU A 261 -4.83 -21.26 8.35
CA LEU A 261 -3.73 -21.12 9.31
C LEU A 261 -4.27 -20.72 10.69
N GLY A 262 -5.23 -19.78 10.73
CA GLY A 262 -5.90 -19.41 11.98
C GLY A 262 -6.53 -20.60 12.69
N GLY A 263 -7.25 -21.46 11.95
CA GLY A 263 -7.83 -22.69 12.48
C GLY A 263 -6.78 -23.67 13.02
N VAL A 264 -5.67 -23.86 12.30
CA VAL A 264 -4.55 -24.70 12.75
C VAL A 264 -3.92 -24.17 14.05
N LEU A 265 -3.74 -22.85 14.16
CA LEU A 265 -3.14 -22.23 15.35
C LEU A 265 -4.09 -22.27 16.56
N VAL A 266 -5.39 -22.05 16.35
CA VAL A 266 -6.42 -22.21 17.42
C VAL A 266 -6.45 -23.64 17.92
N ALA A 267 -6.42 -24.64 17.02
CA ALA A 267 -6.35 -26.05 17.38
C ALA A 267 -5.09 -26.40 18.23
N SER A 268 -4.05 -25.60 18.16
CA SER A 268 -2.82 -25.70 18.97
C SER A 268 -2.88 -24.84 20.25
N ASN A 269 -4.08 -24.43 20.71
CA ASN A 269 -4.31 -23.60 21.88
C ASN A 269 -3.65 -22.21 21.85
N LEU A 270 -3.31 -21.68 20.66
CA LEU A 270 -2.79 -20.34 20.53
C LEU A 270 -3.94 -19.31 20.46
N LYS A 271 -3.79 -18.20 21.18
CA LYS A 271 -4.76 -17.09 21.14
C LYS A 271 -4.49 -16.22 19.89
N VAL A 272 -5.19 -16.53 18.82
CA VAL A 272 -5.04 -15.84 17.51
C VAL A 272 -6.33 -15.13 17.11
N PHE A 273 -6.17 -14.09 16.29
CA PHE A 273 -7.26 -13.47 15.56
C PHE A 273 -6.93 -13.45 14.05
N VAL A 274 -7.93 -13.71 13.20
CA VAL A 274 -7.75 -13.72 11.74
C VAL A 274 -8.35 -12.47 11.13
N LEU A 275 -7.54 -11.75 10.33
CA LEU A 275 -7.96 -10.55 9.62
C LEU A 275 -7.72 -10.66 8.11
N HIS A 276 -8.79 -10.54 7.33
CA HIS A 276 -8.76 -10.46 5.87
C HIS A 276 -9.85 -9.51 5.35
N GLY A 277 -9.88 -9.28 4.03
CA GLY A 277 -10.71 -8.23 3.43
C GLY A 277 -12.22 -8.41 3.61
N GLU A 278 -12.71 -9.62 3.95
CA GLU A 278 -14.14 -9.89 4.21
C GLU A 278 -14.56 -9.65 5.67
N LYS A 279 -13.62 -9.41 6.58
CA LYS A 279 -13.96 -9.03 7.96
C LYS A 279 -14.52 -7.61 7.98
N ASP A 280 -15.65 -7.44 8.67
CA ASP A 280 -16.27 -6.13 8.81
C ASP A 280 -15.44 -5.18 9.69
N GLN A 281 -15.86 -3.92 9.76
CA GLN A 281 -15.14 -2.91 10.53
C GLN A 281 -15.21 -3.15 12.04
N LYS A 282 -16.26 -3.81 12.52
CA LYS A 282 -16.41 -4.17 13.95
C LYS A 282 -15.42 -5.26 14.32
N ASP A 283 -15.29 -6.29 13.48
CA ASP A 283 -14.31 -7.36 13.66
C ASP A 283 -12.88 -6.84 13.65
N ARG A 284 -12.57 -5.92 12.72
CA ARG A 284 -11.25 -5.29 12.64
C ARG A 284 -10.91 -4.50 13.90
N LYS A 285 -11.86 -3.69 14.37
CA LYS A 285 -11.71 -2.94 15.63
C LYS A 285 -11.54 -3.89 16.81
N LEU A 286 -12.37 -4.93 16.91
CA LEU A 286 -12.29 -5.92 17.98
C LEU A 286 -10.93 -6.65 18.00
N ALA A 287 -10.40 -7.04 16.82
CA ALA A 287 -9.09 -7.65 16.70
C ALA A 287 -8.00 -6.74 17.26
N MET A 288 -8.05 -5.45 16.90
CA MET A 288 -7.09 -4.45 17.35
C MET A 288 -7.17 -4.18 18.85
N ASP A 289 -8.38 -4.06 19.38
CA ASP A 289 -8.60 -3.83 20.81
C ASP A 289 -8.10 -5.03 21.64
N ARG A 290 -8.38 -6.26 21.18
CA ARG A 290 -7.89 -7.49 21.82
C ARG A 290 -6.37 -7.64 21.77
N LEU A 291 -5.76 -7.27 20.64
CA LEU A 291 -4.30 -7.31 20.47
C LEU A 291 -3.62 -6.26 21.36
N LYS A 292 -4.18 -5.05 21.46
CA LYS A 292 -3.68 -4.00 22.36
C LYS A 292 -3.82 -4.38 23.82
N ALA A 293 -4.93 -4.99 24.21
CA ALA A 293 -5.17 -5.46 25.57
C ALA A 293 -4.37 -6.73 25.94
N GLY A 294 -3.61 -7.34 25.02
CA GLY A 294 -2.88 -8.58 25.25
C GLY A 294 -3.77 -9.83 25.35
N ALA A 295 -5.09 -9.69 25.13
CA ALA A 295 -6.02 -10.82 25.11
C ALA A 295 -5.77 -11.78 23.94
N VAL A 296 -5.20 -11.26 22.85
CA VAL A 296 -4.69 -11.99 21.71
C VAL A 296 -3.25 -11.54 21.49
N LYS A 297 -2.35 -12.49 21.27
CA LYS A 297 -0.93 -12.21 21.01
C LYS A 297 -0.53 -12.33 19.54
N VAL A 298 -1.30 -13.05 18.75
CA VAL A 298 -0.99 -13.37 17.34
C VAL A 298 -2.11 -12.93 16.42
N LEU A 299 -1.76 -12.18 15.40
CA LEU A 299 -2.65 -11.80 14.33
C LEU A 299 -2.26 -12.57 13.06
N VAL A 300 -3.20 -13.31 12.45
CA VAL A 300 -3.02 -13.88 11.11
C VAL A 300 -3.71 -12.95 10.12
N ALA A 301 -2.98 -12.39 9.16
CA ALA A 301 -3.54 -11.33 8.31
C ALA A 301 -3.11 -11.44 6.84
N THR A 302 -3.99 -10.98 5.95
CA THR A 302 -3.61 -10.64 4.58
C THR A 302 -3.13 -9.19 4.49
N ASP A 303 -2.31 -8.85 3.49
CA ASP A 303 -1.79 -7.49 3.31
C ASP A 303 -2.89 -6.44 3.30
N VAL A 304 -3.99 -6.68 2.57
CA VAL A 304 -5.12 -5.76 2.48
C VAL A 304 -5.73 -5.47 3.86
N ALA A 305 -5.84 -6.47 4.70
CA ALA A 305 -6.41 -6.31 6.03
C ALA A 305 -5.42 -5.72 7.04
N ALA A 306 -4.14 -6.02 6.88
CA ALA A 306 -3.08 -5.46 7.72
C ALA A 306 -2.74 -4.00 7.38
N ARG A 307 -3.17 -3.51 6.21
CA ARG A 307 -3.05 -2.09 5.84
C ARG A 307 -3.88 -1.23 6.79
N GLY A 308 -3.29 -0.19 7.32
CA GLY A 308 -3.95 0.68 8.32
C GLY A 308 -3.98 0.13 9.74
N ILE A 309 -3.47 -1.09 9.97
CA ILE A 309 -3.28 -1.59 11.32
C ILE A 309 -2.05 -0.92 11.94
N HIS A 310 -2.28 0.03 12.82
CA HIS A 310 -1.26 0.55 13.72
C HIS A 310 -1.25 -0.28 15.00
N VAL A 311 -0.47 -1.34 14.98
CA VAL A 311 -0.07 -2.03 16.20
C VAL A 311 1.34 -1.56 16.51
N ASP A 312 1.45 -0.75 17.53
CA ASP A 312 2.76 -0.39 18.07
C ASP A 312 3.30 -1.58 18.87
N GLY A 313 4.60 -1.83 18.76
CA GLY A 313 5.26 -2.90 19.50
C GLY A 313 4.92 -4.30 18.99
N LEU A 314 4.93 -4.52 17.67
CA LEU A 314 5.05 -5.87 17.12
C LEU A 314 6.52 -6.29 17.18
N ASP A 315 6.79 -7.39 17.88
CA ASP A 315 8.14 -7.92 18.06
C ASP A 315 8.50 -8.88 16.93
N LEU A 316 7.50 -9.62 16.45
CA LEU A 316 7.69 -10.71 15.49
C LEU A 316 6.76 -10.56 14.28
N VAL A 317 7.36 -10.59 13.10
CA VAL A 317 6.66 -10.68 11.80
C VAL A 317 7.02 -12.01 11.15
N ILE A 318 6.03 -12.83 10.81
CA ILE A 318 6.23 -14.06 10.05
C ILE A 318 5.57 -13.92 8.68
N ASN A 319 6.35 -13.99 7.60
CA ASN A 319 5.83 -14.14 6.25
C ASN A 319 5.59 -15.63 5.99
N PHE A 320 4.36 -16.11 6.23
CA PHE A 320 3.96 -17.46 5.86
C PHE A 320 4.04 -17.67 4.35
N ASP A 321 3.52 -16.71 3.58
CA ASP A 321 3.72 -16.60 2.14
C ASP A 321 4.63 -15.41 1.84
N MET A 322 5.55 -15.58 0.88
CA MET A 322 6.38 -14.46 0.42
C MET A 322 5.53 -13.34 -0.17
N PRO A 323 5.80 -12.08 0.20
CA PRO A 323 5.19 -10.91 -0.44
C PRO A 323 5.49 -10.90 -1.93
N ARG A 324 4.60 -10.31 -2.71
CA ARG A 324 4.69 -10.31 -4.19
C ARG A 324 5.74 -9.36 -4.75
N SER A 325 6.14 -8.36 -3.97
CA SER A 325 7.12 -7.33 -4.33
C SER A 325 8.05 -6.98 -3.17
N GLY A 326 9.12 -6.24 -3.48
CA GLY A 326 10.01 -5.68 -2.46
C GLY A 326 9.32 -4.61 -1.61
N ASP A 327 8.46 -3.78 -2.22
CA ASP A 327 7.67 -2.76 -1.51
C ASP A 327 6.74 -3.41 -0.49
N GLU A 328 6.01 -4.46 -0.90
CA GLU A 328 5.13 -5.21 0.00
C GLU A 328 5.89 -5.88 1.15
N TYR A 329 7.10 -6.39 0.87
CA TYR A 329 8.00 -6.93 1.89
C TYR A 329 8.38 -5.87 2.93
N VAL A 330 8.81 -4.70 2.48
CA VAL A 330 9.15 -3.55 3.34
C VAL A 330 7.95 -3.14 4.21
N HIS A 331 6.75 -3.09 3.64
CA HIS A 331 5.53 -2.77 4.37
C HIS A 331 5.17 -3.80 5.45
N ARG A 332 5.46 -5.10 5.20
CA ARG A 332 5.22 -6.16 6.19
C ARG A 332 6.23 -6.08 7.34
N ILE A 333 7.53 -6.05 7.02
CA ILE A 333 8.57 -6.00 8.06
C ILE A 333 8.58 -4.68 8.83
N GLY A 334 8.18 -3.56 8.21
CA GLY A 334 7.99 -2.27 8.87
C GLY A 334 6.85 -2.23 9.89
N ARG A 335 6.21 -3.36 10.21
CA ARG A 335 5.31 -3.52 11.36
C ARG A 335 6.09 -3.77 12.65
N THR A 336 7.36 -4.17 12.56
CA THR A 336 8.30 -4.36 13.68
C THR A 336 9.51 -3.45 13.53
N GLY A 337 10.42 -3.42 14.50
CA GLY A 337 11.67 -2.66 14.44
C GLY A 337 11.48 -1.13 14.40
N ARG A 338 10.51 -0.58 15.17
CA ARG A 338 10.29 0.87 15.25
C ARG A 338 11.31 1.55 16.14
N VAL A 339 11.36 2.88 16.08
CA VAL A 339 12.36 3.73 16.77
C VAL A 339 12.63 3.24 18.19
N GLY A 340 13.85 2.73 18.43
CA GLY A 340 14.33 2.30 19.76
C GLY A 340 14.13 0.82 20.11
N GLY A 341 13.52 -0.01 19.23
CA GLY A 341 13.33 -1.45 19.48
C GLY A 341 13.86 -2.33 18.33
N GLU A 342 14.46 -3.47 18.68
CA GLU A 342 14.81 -4.51 17.73
C GLU A 342 13.58 -5.34 17.38
N GLY A 343 13.40 -5.66 16.10
CA GLY A 343 12.31 -6.50 15.62
C GLY A 343 12.83 -7.72 14.86
N THR A 344 12.02 -8.78 14.80
CA THR A 344 12.37 -9.99 14.05
C THR A 344 11.36 -10.23 12.94
N ALA A 345 11.86 -10.46 11.73
CA ALA A 345 11.08 -10.84 10.56
C ALA A 345 11.57 -12.19 10.02
N ILE A 346 10.69 -13.19 10.00
CA ILE A 346 11.00 -14.55 9.55
C ILE A 346 10.16 -14.87 8.31
N SER A 347 10.80 -15.26 7.22
CA SER A 347 10.12 -15.63 5.98
C SER A 347 10.23 -17.12 5.70
N LEU A 348 9.09 -17.80 5.49
CA LEU A 348 9.03 -19.23 5.18
C LEU A 348 9.00 -19.42 3.66
N ILE A 349 10.03 -20.10 3.12
CA ILE A 349 10.27 -20.19 1.68
C ILE A 349 10.09 -21.61 1.18
N ALA A 350 9.08 -21.84 0.37
CA ALA A 350 8.96 -23.07 -0.41
C ALA A 350 9.70 -22.95 -1.77
N ALA A 351 9.92 -24.07 -2.42
CA ALA A 351 10.69 -24.14 -3.66
C ALA A 351 10.20 -23.20 -4.78
N HIS A 352 8.88 -22.98 -4.88
CA HIS A 352 8.29 -22.10 -5.88
C HIS A 352 8.48 -20.60 -5.57
N GLU A 353 8.69 -20.23 -4.30
CA GLU A 353 8.88 -18.84 -3.83
C GLU A 353 10.36 -18.40 -3.90
N TRP A 354 11.31 -19.33 -4.09
CA TRP A 354 12.73 -19.00 -4.11
C TRP A 354 13.10 -17.84 -5.03
N ASN A 355 12.58 -17.84 -6.25
CA ASN A 355 12.88 -16.80 -7.23
C ASN A 355 12.31 -15.44 -6.83
N LEU A 356 11.20 -15.43 -6.12
CA LEU A 356 10.59 -14.23 -5.57
C LEU A 356 11.43 -13.69 -4.43
N MET A 357 11.82 -14.54 -3.47
CA MET A 357 12.76 -14.19 -2.40
C MET A 357 14.05 -13.58 -2.95
N ALA A 358 14.70 -14.26 -3.93
CA ALA A 358 15.92 -13.75 -4.54
C ALA A 358 15.71 -12.41 -5.29
N SER A 359 14.50 -12.10 -5.75
CA SER A 359 14.18 -10.81 -6.33
C SER A 359 14.04 -9.73 -5.27
N ILE A 360 13.45 -10.05 -4.12
CA ILE A 360 13.29 -9.16 -2.97
C ILE A 360 14.66 -8.85 -2.35
N GLN A 361 15.52 -9.84 -2.15
CA GLN A 361 16.91 -9.61 -1.68
C GLN A 361 17.68 -8.62 -2.56
N ARG A 362 17.53 -8.75 -3.89
CA ARG A 362 18.18 -7.79 -4.81
C ARG A 362 17.56 -6.39 -4.76
N TYR A 363 16.23 -6.29 -4.58
CA TYR A 363 15.55 -5.02 -4.39
C TYR A 363 16.06 -4.32 -3.13
N LEU A 364 16.17 -5.06 -2.03
CA LEU A 364 16.68 -4.57 -0.75
C LEU A 364 18.21 -4.38 -0.74
N ARG A 365 18.93 -4.94 -1.71
CA ARG A 365 20.41 -5.05 -1.73
C ARG A 365 20.97 -5.69 -0.46
N GLN A 366 20.24 -6.66 0.11
CA GLN A 366 20.58 -7.36 1.35
C GLN A 366 20.36 -8.85 1.18
N ASN A 367 21.22 -9.64 1.82
CA ASN A 367 21.04 -11.08 1.96
C ASN A 367 20.33 -11.37 3.27
N PHE A 368 19.34 -12.24 3.22
CA PHE A 368 18.66 -12.70 4.43
C PHE A 368 19.50 -13.77 5.13
N GLU A 369 19.41 -13.82 6.46
CA GLU A 369 20.03 -14.86 7.25
C GLU A 369 19.25 -16.18 7.11
N TYR A 370 19.93 -17.25 6.76
CA TYR A 370 19.33 -18.59 6.69
C TYR A 370 19.31 -19.21 8.07
N ARG A 371 18.13 -19.58 8.54
CA ARG A 371 17.91 -20.24 9.82
C ARG A 371 17.38 -21.65 9.56
N LEU A 372 17.89 -22.63 10.31
CA LEU A 372 17.44 -24.01 10.28
C LEU A 372 16.87 -24.37 11.66
N ILE A 373 15.68 -24.98 11.66
CA ILE A 373 15.08 -25.58 12.84
C ILE A 373 15.30 -27.09 12.74
N GLU A 374 16.27 -27.62 13.48
CA GLU A 374 16.67 -29.03 13.35
C GLU A 374 15.50 -30.00 13.61
N ALA A 375 14.63 -29.69 14.59
CA ALA A 375 13.45 -30.51 14.90
C ALA A 375 12.41 -30.57 13.76
N LEU A 376 12.45 -29.60 12.82
CA LEU A 376 11.53 -29.49 11.69
C LEU A 376 12.28 -29.32 10.36
N LYS A 377 13.42 -29.98 10.22
CA LYS A 377 14.22 -29.91 9.00
C LYS A 377 13.48 -30.54 7.82
N GLY A 378 13.26 -29.75 6.77
CA GLY A 378 12.67 -30.23 5.52
C GLY A 378 13.69 -30.81 4.54
N ASN A 379 13.18 -31.35 3.44
CA ASN A 379 14.01 -31.84 2.34
C ASN A 379 14.50 -30.72 1.42
N PHE A 380 13.74 -29.63 1.33
CA PHE A 380 14.09 -28.47 0.53
C PHE A 380 15.00 -27.53 1.33
N LEU A 381 16.29 -27.54 1.01
CA LEU A 381 17.32 -26.65 1.59
C LEU A 381 17.74 -25.53 0.63
N GLY A 382 17.03 -25.37 -0.49
CA GLY A 382 17.36 -24.44 -1.55
C GLY A 382 17.59 -25.11 -2.90
N PRO A 383 17.66 -24.35 -4.00
CA PRO A 383 17.90 -24.91 -5.33
C PRO A 383 19.37 -25.38 -5.47
N LYS A 384 19.58 -26.55 -6.06
CA LYS A 384 20.91 -27.15 -6.28
C LYS A 384 21.84 -26.25 -7.12
N ASN A 385 21.29 -25.46 -8.06
CA ASN A 385 22.07 -24.58 -8.93
C ASN A 385 21.43 -23.19 -8.96
N LEU A 386 22.22 -22.17 -8.72
CA LEU A 386 21.84 -20.76 -8.77
C LEU A 386 22.42 -20.09 -10.02
N LYS A 387 21.71 -19.11 -10.55
CA LYS A 387 22.23 -18.15 -11.53
C LYS A 387 23.00 -17.05 -10.79
N SER A 388 23.82 -16.26 -11.51
CA SER A 388 24.56 -15.11 -10.96
C SER A 388 23.67 -14.11 -10.21
N ASN A 389 22.37 -14.06 -10.53
CA ASN A 389 21.38 -13.21 -9.89
C ASN A 389 20.62 -13.89 -8.73
N GLY A 390 21.11 -14.98 -8.18
CA GLY A 390 20.51 -15.71 -7.05
C GLY A 390 19.25 -16.51 -7.38
N LYS A 391 18.70 -16.42 -8.59
CA LYS A 391 17.52 -17.22 -8.99
C LYS A 391 17.90 -18.67 -9.28
N ALA A 392 16.99 -19.59 -9.01
CA ALA A 392 17.16 -21.00 -9.35
C ALA A 392 17.43 -21.19 -10.84
N ALA A 393 18.47 -21.95 -11.18
CA ALA A 393 18.74 -22.35 -12.54
C ALA A 393 17.75 -23.45 -12.94
N GLY A 394 17.03 -23.29 -14.05
CA GLY A 394 16.10 -24.32 -14.54
C GLY A 394 16.83 -25.61 -14.84
N SER A 395 16.25 -26.77 -14.50
CA SER A 395 16.83 -28.08 -14.75
C SER A 395 17.08 -28.27 -16.26
N LYS A 396 18.22 -28.84 -16.61
CA LYS A 396 18.59 -29.15 -18.02
C LYS A 396 17.48 -29.92 -18.77
N LYS A 397 16.70 -30.77 -18.09
CA LYS A 397 15.54 -31.49 -18.66
C LYS A 397 14.45 -30.57 -19.26
N LYS A 398 14.14 -29.43 -18.67
CA LYS A 398 13.15 -28.48 -19.23
C LYS A 398 13.68 -27.75 -20.49
N LYS A 399 15.00 -27.51 -20.58
CA LYS A 399 15.63 -26.95 -21.80
C LYS A 399 15.67 -27.93 -22.94
N MET A 400 15.88 -29.21 -22.65
CA MET A 400 15.86 -30.26 -23.68
C MET A 400 14.44 -30.52 -24.22
N LYS A 401 13.41 -30.53 -23.35
CA LYS A 401 12.00 -30.66 -23.77
C LYS A 401 11.57 -29.50 -24.66
N LYS A 402 11.86 -28.21 -24.30
CA LYS A 402 11.61 -27.06 -25.16
C LYS A 402 12.38 -27.09 -26.50
N LYS A 403 13.62 -27.62 -26.53
CA LYS A 403 14.39 -27.83 -27.78
C LYS A 403 13.85 -28.99 -28.61
N ALA A 404 13.34 -30.06 -27.99
CA ALA A 404 12.74 -31.20 -28.69
C ALA A 404 11.36 -30.80 -29.28
N ASP A 405 10.53 -30.04 -28.58
CA ASP A 405 9.26 -29.57 -29.05
C ASP A 405 9.42 -28.50 -30.17
N ALA A 406 10.46 -27.65 -30.09
CA ALA A 406 10.79 -26.70 -31.15
C ALA A 406 11.37 -27.38 -32.42
N LYS A 407 12.00 -28.56 -32.29
CA LYS A 407 12.44 -29.37 -33.44
C LYS A 407 11.31 -30.17 -34.07
N LYS A 408 10.28 -30.58 -33.32
CA LYS A 408 9.11 -31.29 -33.86
C LYS A 408 8.16 -30.41 -34.67
N GLY A 409 8.22 -29.08 -34.48
CA GLY A 409 7.37 -28.09 -35.18
C GLY A 409 7.83 -27.73 -36.61
N LYS A 410 9.01 -28.19 -37.06
CA LYS A 410 9.49 -27.95 -38.43
C LYS A 410 9.36 -29.19 -39.27
N LYS A 411 8.16 -29.50 -39.79
CA LYS A 411 8.03 -30.41 -40.94
C LYS A 411 8.43 -29.64 -42.23
N PRO A 412 9.26 -30.25 -43.10
CA PRO A 412 9.62 -29.58 -44.36
C PRO A 412 8.40 -29.46 -45.28
N ALA A 413 8.15 -28.25 -45.75
CA ALA A 413 7.14 -28.01 -46.77
C ALA A 413 7.54 -28.72 -48.07
N LYS A 414 6.72 -29.68 -48.54
CA LYS A 414 6.85 -30.28 -49.87
C LYS A 414 6.66 -29.22 -50.94
N LYS A 415 7.72 -29.01 -51.76
CA LYS A 415 7.64 -28.23 -52.99
C LYS A 415 6.59 -28.83 -53.92
N LYS A 416 5.48 -28.16 -54.17
CA LYS A 416 4.62 -28.44 -55.32
C LYS A 416 5.16 -27.69 -56.52
N VAL A 417 5.51 -28.48 -57.55
CA VAL A 417 5.83 -28.00 -58.90
C VAL A 417 4.55 -27.43 -59.51
N VAL A 418 4.58 -26.16 -59.90
CA VAL A 418 3.47 -25.50 -60.60
C VAL A 418 3.82 -25.43 -62.10
N ALA A 419 3.04 -26.16 -62.88
CA ALA A 419 3.04 -26.03 -64.34
C ALA A 419 2.33 -24.71 -64.75
N LYS A 420 3.03 -23.95 -65.62
CA LYS A 420 2.50 -22.78 -66.26
C LYS A 420 1.34 -23.14 -67.21
N LYS A 421 0.21 -22.41 -67.13
CA LYS A 421 -0.68 -22.12 -68.30
C LYS A 421 -1.12 -20.67 -68.23
N ASN A 422 -0.81 -20.00 -69.35
CA ASN A 422 -1.24 -18.64 -69.67
C ASN A 422 -2.75 -18.62 -70.09
N SER A 423 -3.47 -17.57 -69.70
CA SER A 423 -4.34 -16.77 -70.65
C SER A 423 -5.03 -15.65 -69.87
N ARG A 424 -4.77 -14.53 -70.29
CA ARG A 424 -5.46 -13.26 -70.63
C ARG A 424 -6.88 -13.01 -70.08
N THR A 425 -6.97 -11.78 -69.52
CA THR A 425 -7.95 -10.70 -69.78
C THR A 425 -9.09 -10.49 -68.76
N ASN A 426 -9.14 -9.22 -68.40
CA ASN A 426 -10.26 -8.28 -68.13
C ASN A 426 -10.63 -8.01 -66.68
N LYS A 427 -10.30 -6.75 -66.33
CA LYS A 427 -11.02 -5.93 -65.32
C LYS A 427 -12.45 -5.59 -65.84
N PRO A 428 -13.42 -5.25 -65.04
CA PRO A 428 -13.50 -3.92 -64.40
C PRO A 428 -13.97 -3.83 -62.96
N VAL A 429 -13.93 -2.62 -62.50
CA VAL A 429 -14.08 -1.88 -61.29
C VAL A 429 -15.57 -1.72 -60.82
N PRO A 430 -15.88 -1.01 -59.74
CA PRO A 430 -16.54 -1.53 -58.50
C PRO A 430 -17.99 -1.09 -58.39
N ASP A 431 -18.71 -1.65 -57.39
CA ASP A 431 -19.90 -0.92 -56.91
C ASP A 431 -20.15 -1.15 -55.43
N THR A 432 -20.45 -0.05 -54.81
CA THR A 432 -20.95 0.20 -53.46
C THR A 432 -22.36 -0.37 -53.27
N ASN A 433 -22.71 -0.91 -52.12
CA ASN A 433 -23.79 -0.42 -51.27
C ASN A 433 -24.32 -1.45 -50.24
N SER A 434 -24.41 -0.99 -49.02
CA SER A 434 -25.50 -1.13 -48.06
C SER A 434 -26.18 -2.49 -47.85
N GLY A 435 -26.25 -2.88 -46.57
CA GLY A 435 -27.17 -3.94 -46.11
C GLY A 435 -27.26 -4.03 -44.60
N PHE A 436 -28.20 -3.29 -44.04
CA PHE A 436 -28.65 -3.37 -42.65
C PHE A 436 -29.09 -4.78 -42.23
N ALA A 437 -28.66 -5.26 -41.09
CA ALA A 437 -29.19 -6.45 -40.46
C ALA A 437 -30.23 -6.04 -39.39
N THR A 438 -31.42 -6.60 -39.52
CA THR A 438 -32.62 -6.36 -38.75
C THR A 438 -32.57 -6.90 -37.32
N VAL A 439 -33.01 -6.06 -36.36
CA VAL A 439 -33.25 -6.39 -34.95
C VAL A 439 -34.52 -7.23 -34.82
N LYS A 440 -34.44 -8.40 -34.18
CA LYS A 440 -35.61 -9.21 -33.76
C LYS A 440 -36.21 -8.66 -32.46
N LYS A 441 -37.45 -8.17 -32.52
CA LYS A 441 -38.30 -7.84 -31.36
C LYS A 441 -38.65 -9.08 -30.54
N ARG A 442 -38.46 -9.02 -29.23
CA ARG A 442 -39.06 -9.94 -28.24
C ARG A 442 -40.47 -9.47 -27.91
N LYS A 443 -41.39 -10.41 -27.91
CA LYS A 443 -42.83 -10.25 -27.53
C LYS A 443 -42.95 -10.13 -25.99
N ASN A 444 -43.77 -9.18 -25.55
CA ASN A 444 -44.31 -9.12 -24.17
C ASN A 444 -45.40 -10.17 -23.99
N PRO A 445 -45.54 -10.79 -22.82
CA PRO A 445 -46.80 -11.37 -22.39
C PRO A 445 -47.61 -10.35 -21.59
N GLY A 446 -48.90 -10.29 -21.90
CA GLY A 446 -49.88 -9.41 -21.30
C GLY A 446 -50.38 -9.88 -19.90
N PRO A 447 -51.27 -9.08 -19.28
CA PRO A 447 -51.63 -9.18 -17.87
C PRO A 447 -52.59 -10.35 -17.58
N ILE A 448 -52.44 -10.88 -16.38
CA ILE A 448 -53.44 -11.76 -15.77
C ILE A 448 -53.90 -11.12 -14.45
N ASP A 449 -55.20 -11.12 -14.27
CA ASP A 449 -56.07 -10.58 -13.24
C ASP A 449 -55.55 -10.62 -11.78
#